data_bbeb6e9b04877606bb673e582dcac342
#
_entry.id   bbeb6e9b04877606bb673e582dcac342
#
_cell.length_a   1.000
_cell.length_b   1.000
_cell.length_c   1.000
_cell.angle_alpha   90.00
_cell.angle_beta   90.00
_cell.angle_gamma   90.00
#
_symmetry.space_group_name_H-M   'P 1'
#
loop_
_entity.id
_entity.type
_entity.pdbx_description
1 polymer ?
#
loop_
_entity_poly.entity_id
_entity_poly.type
_entity_poly.pdbx_seq_one_letter_code
_entity_poly.pdbx_strand_id
1 'polypeptide(L)'
;EAIRCRRFESVVNERYDFFDKYKLKADFLEYFRNQLRKHDPKWEKRQFHFSNFVHGKCTFEELDIDLCNKFREYLLTAKKLKRNGHITRNSASGYWSTFRGLLKILYRNGLIRNNVNDFLEKIETEDVVKDYLSVEELYKLAETPCKKPVLKTASLFSCMTSLRISDILALCWEDIVDYSAGGKCVHIITKKNRSEDIIPISEEALDLIGYSPDKRGMVFKGLQRCWTQTYMKEWIR
;
A
#
# COMPACT_ATOMS: atom_id res chain seq x y z
N GLU A 1 42.85 17.83 16.25
CA GLU A 1 42.85 16.79 17.32
C GLU A 1 41.49 16.09 17.44
N ALA A 2 40.39 16.79 17.62
CA ALA A 2 39.05 16.19 17.77
C ALA A 2 38.63 15.27 16.59
N ILE A 3 39.00 15.64 15.36
CA ILE A 3 38.72 14.80 14.16
C ILE A 3 39.62 13.55 14.15
N ARG A 4 40.88 13.67 14.60
CA ARG A 4 41.77 12.49 14.72
C ARG A 4 41.30 11.52 15.79
N CYS A 5 40.90 12.01 16.96
CA CYS A 5 40.33 11.18 18.03
C CYS A 5 39.08 10.43 17.57
N ARG A 6 38.12 11.09 16.91
CA ARG A 6 36.92 10.44 16.36
C ARG A 6 37.24 9.38 15.32
N ARG A 7 38.23 9.63 14.46
CA ARG A 7 38.64 8.67 13.43
C ARG A 7 39.39 7.47 14.04
N PHE A 8 40.19 7.69 15.06
CA PHE A 8 40.84 6.64 15.81
C PHE A 8 39.84 5.78 16.58
N GLU A 9 38.88 6.39 17.28
CA GLU A 9 37.77 5.69 17.95
C GLU A 9 36.95 4.87 16.96
N SER A 10 36.66 5.41 15.77
CA SER A 10 35.94 4.68 14.71
C SER A 10 36.71 3.44 14.25
N VAL A 11 38.00 3.57 14.00
CA VAL A 11 38.87 2.46 13.57
C VAL A 11 39.02 1.40 14.67
N VAL A 12 39.15 1.83 15.92
CA VAL A 12 39.25 0.93 17.09
C VAL A 12 37.91 0.20 17.28
N ASN A 13 36.82 0.90 17.18
CA ASN A 13 35.48 0.32 17.29
C ASN A 13 35.22 -0.70 16.18
N GLU A 14 35.61 -0.41 14.93
CA GLU A 14 35.51 -1.36 13.80
C GLU A 14 36.38 -2.60 14.02
N ARG A 15 37.61 -2.43 14.55
CA ARG A 15 38.57 -3.52 14.73
C ARG A 15 38.26 -4.45 15.91
N TYR A 16 37.55 -3.93 16.94
CA TYR A 16 37.22 -4.68 18.16
C TYR A 16 35.70 -4.87 18.33
N ASP A 17 34.92 -4.62 17.30
CA ASP A 17 33.46 -4.75 17.32
C ASP A 17 32.78 -3.88 18.41
N PHE A 18 33.42 -2.77 18.78
CA PHE A 18 32.83 -1.78 19.67
C PHE A 18 31.87 -0.87 18.89
N PHE A 19 30.63 -0.87 19.32
CA PHE A 19 29.62 0.03 18.74
C PHE A 19 29.89 1.49 19.08
N ASP A 20 29.79 2.36 18.09
CA ASP A 20 29.94 3.81 18.28
C ASP A 20 28.80 4.34 19.17
N LYS A 21 29.13 4.71 20.41
CA LYS A 21 28.17 5.25 21.39
C LYS A 21 27.42 6.49 20.90
N TYR A 22 28.01 7.26 19.99
CA TYR A 22 27.33 8.43 19.41
C TYR A 22 26.24 7.99 18.43
N LYS A 23 26.45 6.94 17.66
CA LYS A 23 25.44 6.38 16.77
C LYS A 23 24.26 5.80 17.54
N LEU A 24 24.52 5.12 18.67
CA LEU A 24 23.45 4.54 19.51
C LEU A 24 22.55 5.60 20.13
N LYS A 25 23.10 6.77 20.50
CA LYS A 25 22.33 7.88 21.07
C LYS A 25 21.65 8.79 20.03
N ALA A 26 21.85 8.52 18.72
CA ALA A 26 21.20 9.27 17.68
C ALA A 26 19.68 9.02 17.66
N ASP A 27 18.92 9.99 17.14
CA ASP A 27 17.45 9.94 17.08
C ASP A 27 16.98 8.94 16.00
N PHE A 28 16.39 7.83 16.45
CA PHE A 28 15.79 6.84 15.56
C PHE A 28 14.55 7.37 14.82
N LEU A 29 13.74 8.25 15.45
CA LEU A 29 12.58 8.81 14.78
C LEU A 29 12.94 9.70 13.61
N GLU A 30 14.03 10.48 13.73
CA GLU A 30 14.55 11.27 12.61
C GLU A 30 15.02 10.35 11.46
N TYR A 31 15.75 9.29 11.79
CA TYR A 31 16.13 8.28 10.81
C TYR A 31 14.91 7.66 10.13
N PHE A 32 13.90 7.26 10.90
CA PHE A 32 12.67 6.70 10.38
C PHE A 32 11.97 7.66 9.40
N ARG A 33 11.85 8.96 9.75
CA ARG A 33 11.32 9.99 8.84
C ARG A 33 12.13 10.11 7.55
N ASN A 34 13.45 10.05 7.63
CA ASN A 34 14.34 10.15 6.47
C ASN A 34 14.20 8.92 5.55
N GLN A 35 13.97 7.73 6.09
CA GLN A 35 13.63 6.55 5.29
C GLN A 35 12.26 6.68 4.62
N LEU A 36 11.26 7.30 5.29
CA LEU A 36 9.94 7.53 4.71
C LEU A 36 9.98 8.34 3.41
N ARG A 37 10.86 9.34 3.34
CA ARG A 37 11.02 10.19 2.14
C ARG A 37 11.48 9.41 0.91
N LYS A 38 12.06 8.22 1.11
CA LYS A 38 12.53 7.32 0.05
C LYS A 38 11.47 6.29 -0.37
N HIS A 39 10.37 6.20 0.36
CA HIS A 39 9.32 5.19 0.20
C HIS A 39 7.93 5.81 -0.02
N ASP A 40 6.92 4.96 -0.23
CA ASP A 40 5.52 5.34 -0.44
C ASP A 40 4.96 6.17 0.76
N PRO A 41 4.15 7.24 0.52
CA PRO A 41 3.45 8.02 1.54
C PRO A 41 2.65 7.21 2.58
N LYS A 42 2.32 5.96 2.28
CA LYS A 42 1.69 5.04 3.25
C LYS A 42 2.54 4.78 4.50
N TRP A 43 3.84 5.02 4.43
CA TRP A 43 4.75 4.87 5.56
C TRP A 43 4.54 5.93 6.65
N GLU A 44 4.01 7.11 6.31
CA GLU A 44 3.72 8.17 7.28
C GLU A 44 2.82 7.71 8.43
N LYS A 45 1.76 6.92 8.13
CA LYS A 45 0.87 6.38 9.15
C LYS A 45 1.58 5.42 10.10
N ARG A 46 2.56 4.68 9.59
CA ARG A 46 3.34 3.69 10.34
C ARG A 46 4.28 4.38 11.31
N GLN A 47 5.00 5.38 10.84
CA GLN A 47 5.88 6.21 11.66
C GLN A 47 5.10 6.98 12.74
N PHE A 48 3.91 7.47 12.40
CA PHE A 48 3.05 8.14 13.35
C PHE A 48 2.67 7.23 14.54
N HIS A 49 2.26 6.00 14.29
CA HIS A 49 1.94 5.05 15.36
C HIS A 49 3.15 4.76 16.25
N PHE A 50 4.33 4.60 15.67
CA PHE A 50 5.54 4.41 16.45
C PHE A 50 5.90 5.67 17.25
N SER A 51 5.84 6.86 16.63
CA SER A 51 6.10 8.13 17.31
C SER A 51 5.16 8.37 18.49
N ASN A 52 3.87 8.05 18.33
CA ASN A 52 2.92 8.15 19.44
C ASN A 52 3.22 7.17 20.57
N PHE A 53 3.60 5.94 20.24
CA PHE A 53 3.94 4.91 21.22
C PHE A 53 5.15 5.32 22.06
N VAL A 54 6.19 5.88 21.46
CA VAL A 54 7.41 6.33 22.16
C VAL A 54 7.34 7.81 22.60
N HIS A 55 6.17 8.43 22.56
CA HIS A 55 5.96 9.85 22.97
C HIS A 55 6.90 10.84 22.28
N GLY A 56 7.23 10.58 21.01
CA GLY A 56 8.02 11.46 20.15
C GLY A 56 9.53 11.41 20.37
N LYS A 57 10.06 10.49 21.18
CA LYS A 57 11.50 10.33 21.43
C LYS A 57 11.87 8.83 21.43
N CYS A 58 12.88 8.48 20.68
CA CYS A 58 13.48 7.14 20.70
C CYS A 58 14.87 7.19 20.06
N THR A 59 15.84 6.63 20.73
CA THR A 59 17.22 6.48 20.25
C THR A 59 17.42 5.06 19.66
N PHE A 60 18.52 4.82 18.96
CA PHE A 60 18.86 3.47 18.50
C PHE A 60 19.18 2.51 19.65
N GLU A 61 19.70 3.00 20.77
CA GLU A 61 20.00 2.22 21.97
C GLU A 61 18.73 1.63 22.61
N GLU A 62 17.63 2.36 22.54
CA GLU A 62 16.33 1.96 23.10
C GLU A 62 15.59 0.91 22.26
N LEU A 63 16.07 0.60 21.05
CA LEU A 63 15.46 -0.39 20.15
C LEU A 63 15.85 -1.82 20.55
N ASP A 64 15.43 -2.23 21.72
CA ASP A 64 15.58 -3.60 22.22
C ASP A 64 14.35 -4.48 21.90
N ILE A 65 14.43 -5.75 22.27
CA ILE A 65 13.35 -6.74 22.05
C ILE A 65 12.11 -6.36 22.86
N ASP A 66 12.27 -5.84 24.08
CA ASP A 66 11.18 -5.50 24.98
C ASP A 66 10.38 -4.30 24.45
N LEU A 67 11.04 -3.23 24.04
CA LEU A 67 10.38 -2.07 23.38
C LEU A 67 9.64 -2.50 22.12
N CYS A 68 10.26 -3.35 21.31
CA CYS A 68 9.64 -3.84 20.08
C CYS A 68 8.38 -4.67 20.36
N ASN A 69 8.40 -5.56 21.35
CA ASN A 69 7.23 -6.34 21.75
C ASN A 69 6.12 -5.46 22.34
N LYS A 70 6.46 -4.46 23.15
CA LYS A 70 5.49 -3.47 23.65
C LYS A 70 4.86 -2.67 22.50
N PHE A 71 5.62 -2.32 21.48
CA PHE A 71 5.06 -1.68 20.29
C PHE A 71 4.15 -2.62 19.50
N ARG A 72 4.47 -3.91 19.40
CA ARG A 72 3.59 -4.91 18.80
C ARG A 72 2.23 -4.97 19.49
N GLU A 73 2.22 -5.03 20.82
CA GLU A 73 1.00 -5.03 21.64
C GLU A 73 0.21 -3.71 21.50
N TYR A 74 0.91 -2.57 21.50
CA TYR A 74 0.29 -1.27 21.22
C TYR A 74 -0.46 -1.27 19.87
N LEU A 75 0.13 -1.84 18.81
CA LEU A 75 -0.50 -1.89 17.49
C LEU A 75 -1.81 -2.70 17.49
N LEU A 76 -1.95 -3.72 18.32
CA LEU A 76 -3.18 -4.52 18.42
C LEU A 76 -4.36 -3.73 19.01
N THR A 77 -4.08 -2.70 19.79
CA THR A 77 -5.07 -1.84 20.46
C THR A 77 -5.10 -0.41 19.94
N ALA A 78 -4.27 -0.06 18.96
CA ALA A 78 -4.10 1.30 18.47
C ALA A 78 -5.38 1.85 17.81
N LYS A 79 -5.67 3.13 18.07
CA LYS A 79 -6.78 3.85 17.46
C LYS A 79 -6.46 4.31 16.04
N LYS A 80 -7.47 4.40 15.19
CA LYS A 80 -7.35 5.02 13.85
C LYS A 80 -7.05 6.51 13.97
N LEU A 81 -6.21 7.03 13.07
CA LEU A 81 -5.77 8.44 13.09
C LEU A 81 -6.89 9.46 12.79
N LYS A 82 -7.79 9.12 11.87
CA LYS A 82 -8.77 10.07 11.32
C LYS A 82 -10.22 9.64 11.51
N ARG A 83 -10.49 8.52 12.18
CA ARG A 83 -11.84 7.96 12.37
C ARG A 83 -11.93 7.33 13.74
N ASN A 84 -13.13 7.25 14.30
CA ASN A 84 -13.37 6.51 15.53
C ASN A 84 -13.07 5.02 15.33
N GLY A 85 -12.66 4.36 16.43
CA GLY A 85 -12.37 2.93 16.49
C GLY A 85 -10.89 2.58 16.35
N HIS A 86 -10.60 1.29 16.49
CA HIS A 86 -9.25 0.73 16.42
C HIS A 86 -8.84 0.39 14.98
N ILE A 87 -7.54 0.32 14.74
CA ILE A 87 -7.02 -0.23 13.48
C ILE A 87 -7.37 -1.71 13.38
N THR A 88 -7.58 -2.21 12.17
CA THR A 88 -7.83 -3.64 11.94
C THR A 88 -6.55 -4.43 12.18
N ARG A 89 -6.68 -5.71 12.57
CA ARG A 89 -5.54 -6.61 12.77
C ARG A 89 -4.65 -6.70 11.53
N ASN A 90 -5.23 -6.73 10.33
CA ASN A 90 -4.48 -6.71 9.08
C ASN A 90 -3.70 -5.39 8.86
N SER A 91 -4.23 -4.25 9.34
CA SER A 91 -3.50 -2.98 9.33
C SER A 91 -2.34 -3.00 10.33
N ALA A 92 -2.56 -3.54 11.53
CA ALA A 92 -1.53 -3.71 12.55
C ALA A 92 -0.40 -4.62 12.04
N SER A 93 -0.75 -5.76 11.43
CA SER A 93 0.21 -6.68 10.78
C SER A 93 1.05 -5.97 9.70
N GLY A 94 0.41 -5.16 8.85
CA GLY A 94 1.11 -4.38 7.84
C GLY A 94 2.06 -3.32 8.41
N TYR A 95 1.65 -2.64 9.49
CA TYR A 95 2.51 -1.65 10.17
C TYR A 95 3.69 -2.33 10.86
N TRP A 96 3.44 -3.43 11.55
CA TRP A 96 4.44 -4.25 12.21
C TRP A 96 5.46 -4.83 11.22
N SER A 97 5.00 -5.39 10.11
CA SER A 97 5.86 -5.92 9.05
C SER A 97 6.80 -4.86 8.47
N THR A 98 6.31 -3.61 8.31
CA THR A 98 7.16 -2.50 7.86
C THR A 98 8.21 -2.13 8.90
N PHE A 99 7.83 -2.05 10.17
CA PHE A 99 8.75 -1.76 11.26
C PHE A 99 9.85 -2.83 11.36
N ARG A 100 9.47 -4.11 11.29
CA ARG A 100 10.42 -5.22 11.23
C ARG A 100 11.37 -5.15 10.03
N GLY A 101 10.85 -4.74 8.87
CA GLY A 101 11.67 -4.47 7.68
C GLY A 101 12.71 -3.37 7.93
N LEU A 102 12.31 -2.31 8.64
CA LEU A 102 13.22 -1.23 9.02
C LEU A 102 14.31 -1.73 9.99
N LEU A 103 13.96 -2.53 11.00
CA LEU A 103 14.95 -3.12 11.91
C LEU A 103 16.00 -3.95 11.16
N LYS A 104 15.61 -4.71 10.12
CA LYS A 104 16.55 -5.43 9.26
C LYS A 104 17.52 -4.50 8.53
N ILE A 105 17.02 -3.37 8.03
CA ILE A 105 17.85 -2.35 7.37
C ILE A 105 18.82 -1.73 8.37
N LEU A 106 18.37 -1.42 9.59
CA LEU A 106 19.22 -0.89 10.64
C LEU A 106 20.37 -1.84 10.99
N TYR A 107 20.07 -3.11 11.15
CA TYR A 107 21.08 -4.14 11.44
C TYR A 107 22.08 -4.27 10.28
N ARG A 108 21.61 -4.36 9.03
CA ARG A 108 22.48 -4.43 7.85
C ARG A 108 23.39 -3.21 7.69
N ASN A 109 22.92 -2.05 8.10
CA ASN A 109 23.69 -0.80 8.04
C ASN A 109 24.57 -0.59 9.28
N GLY A 110 24.64 -1.53 10.21
CA GLY A 110 25.41 -1.43 11.45
C GLY A 110 24.96 -0.28 12.35
N LEU A 111 23.67 0.07 12.37
CA LEU A 111 23.09 1.10 13.22
C LEU A 111 22.54 0.52 14.53
N ILE A 112 22.25 -0.75 14.58
CA ILE A 112 21.92 -1.52 15.78
C ILE A 112 22.84 -2.74 15.86
N ARG A 113 23.22 -3.11 17.10
CA ARG A 113 24.22 -4.15 17.35
C ARG A 113 23.67 -5.55 17.08
N ASN A 114 22.45 -5.82 17.51
CA ASN A 114 21.83 -7.13 17.44
C ASN A 114 20.71 -7.15 16.41
N ASN A 115 20.53 -8.30 15.75
CA ASN A 115 19.39 -8.49 14.87
C ASN A 115 18.12 -8.76 15.71
N VAL A 116 17.58 -7.72 16.31
CA VAL A 116 16.38 -7.76 17.15
C VAL A 116 15.23 -8.46 16.42
N ASN A 117 15.15 -8.29 15.08
CA ASN A 117 14.05 -8.83 14.29
C ASN A 117 13.91 -10.36 14.32
N ASP A 118 14.99 -11.10 14.59
CA ASP A 118 14.97 -12.57 14.61
C ASP A 118 14.20 -13.11 15.84
N PHE A 119 14.08 -12.31 16.88
CA PHE A 119 13.37 -12.64 18.12
C PHE A 119 11.93 -12.12 18.17
N LEU A 120 11.46 -11.45 17.11
CA LEU A 120 10.15 -10.84 17.07
C LEU A 120 9.14 -11.69 16.30
N GLU A 121 8.04 -12.02 16.94
CA GLU A 121 6.94 -12.72 16.32
C GLU A 121 6.19 -11.83 15.31
N LYS A 122 5.52 -12.46 14.36
CA LYS A 122 4.60 -11.79 13.44
C LYS A 122 3.29 -11.45 14.15
N ILE A 123 2.58 -10.46 13.64
CA ILE A 123 1.16 -10.30 13.90
C ILE A 123 0.42 -11.07 12.83
N GLU A 124 -0.27 -12.14 13.21
CA GLU A 124 -1.06 -12.94 12.28
C GLU A 124 -2.22 -12.11 11.70
N THR A 125 -2.48 -12.30 10.42
CA THR A 125 -3.59 -11.66 9.72
C THR A 125 -4.87 -12.44 9.95
N GLU A 126 -6.00 -11.73 9.89
CA GLU A 126 -7.32 -12.33 9.89
C GLU A 126 -7.82 -12.45 8.45
N ASP A 127 -8.42 -13.58 8.14
CA ASP A 127 -9.13 -13.74 6.89
C ASP A 127 -10.39 -12.87 6.93
N VAL A 128 -10.51 -12.02 5.93
CA VAL A 128 -11.68 -11.16 5.77
C VAL A 128 -12.55 -11.75 4.68
N VAL A 129 -13.74 -12.21 5.04
CA VAL A 129 -14.77 -12.55 4.07
C VAL A 129 -15.12 -11.26 3.33
N LYS A 130 -14.98 -11.29 2.02
CA LYS A 130 -15.34 -10.15 1.16
C LYS A 130 -16.73 -10.44 0.61
N ASP A 131 -17.60 -9.46 0.77
CA ASP A 131 -18.87 -9.45 0.07
C ASP A 131 -18.62 -9.35 -1.44
N TYR A 132 -19.39 -10.08 -2.21
CA TYR A 132 -19.39 -10.04 -3.67
C TYR A 132 -20.84 -9.96 -4.17
N LEU A 133 -21.02 -9.42 -5.36
CA LEU A 133 -22.31 -9.40 -6.02
C LEU A 133 -22.53 -10.72 -6.74
N SER A 134 -23.71 -11.32 -6.57
CA SER A 134 -24.14 -12.44 -7.42
C SER A 134 -24.44 -11.93 -8.84
N VAL A 135 -24.56 -12.86 -9.78
CA VAL A 135 -24.88 -12.50 -11.17
C VAL A 135 -26.24 -11.82 -11.25
N GLU A 136 -27.24 -12.31 -10.48
CA GLU A 136 -28.58 -11.73 -10.40
C GLU A 136 -28.57 -10.31 -9.81
N GLU A 137 -27.74 -10.08 -8.78
CA GLU A 137 -27.55 -8.74 -8.21
C GLU A 137 -26.86 -7.81 -9.18
N LEU A 138 -25.92 -8.31 -9.99
CA LEU A 138 -25.26 -7.52 -11.02
C LEU A 138 -26.23 -7.09 -12.12
N TYR A 139 -27.16 -7.98 -12.55
CA TYR A 139 -28.22 -7.61 -13.49
C TYR A 139 -29.15 -6.55 -12.92
N LYS A 140 -29.63 -6.70 -11.68
CA LYS A 140 -30.44 -5.69 -11.01
C LYS A 140 -29.72 -4.33 -10.93
N LEU A 141 -28.42 -4.37 -10.62
CA LEU A 141 -27.59 -3.18 -10.57
C LEU A 141 -27.46 -2.54 -11.95
N ALA A 142 -27.34 -3.34 -13.00
CA ALA A 142 -27.32 -2.85 -14.38
C ALA A 142 -28.62 -2.16 -14.80
N GLU A 143 -29.76 -2.58 -14.28
CA GLU A 143 -31.07 -1.93 -14.51
C GLU A 143 -31.26 -0.68 -13.65
N THR A 144 -30.64 -0.62 -12.46
CA THR A 144 -30.80 0.47 -11.50
C THR A 144 -30.27 1.80 -12.06
N PRO A 145 -31.04 2.91 -12.01
CA PRO A 145 -30.58 4.21 -12.44
C PRO A 145 -29.41 4.73 -11.60
N CYS A 146 -28.37 5.27 -12.25
CA CYS A 146 -27.22 5.87 -11.58
C CYS A 146 -27.12 7.35 -11.93
N LYS A 147 -26.92 8.21 -10.92
CA LYS A 147 -26.74 9.67 -11.12
C LYS A 147 -25.54 10.03 -12.02
N LYS A 148 -24.63 9.10 -12.19
CA LYS A 148 -23.41 9.27 -13.01
C LYS A 148 -23.29 8.12 -14.01
N PRO A 149 -23.84 8.26 -15.23
CA PRO A 149 -23.85 7.17 -16.22
C PRO A 149 -22.46 6.58 -16.49
N VAL A 150 -21.44 7.43 -16.63
CA VAL A 150 -20.05 6.96 -16.85
C VAL A 150 -19.51 6.12 -15.69
N LEU A 151 -19.93 6.40 -14.45
CA LEU A 151 -19.57 5.55 -13.30
C LEU A 151 -20.23 4.18 -13.40
N LYS A 152 -21.51 4.13 -13.78
CA LYS A 152 -22.26 2.87 -13.97
C LYS A 152 -21.58 2.00 -15.05
N THR A 153 -21.36 2.57 -16.23
CA THR A 153 -20.70 1.87 -17.34
C THR A 153 -19.31 1.37 -16.95
N ALA A 154 -18.48 2.22 -16.32
CA ALA A 154 -17.15 1.85 -15.87
C ALA A 154 -17.15 0.74 -14.80
N SER A 155 -18.13 0.75 -13.91
CA SER A 155 -18.26 -0.26 -12.85
C SER A 155 -18.67 -1.61 -13.41
N LEU A 156 -19.66 -1.65 -14.29
CA LEU A 156 -20.11 -2.89 -14.97
C LEU A 156 -18.98 -3.45 -15.84
N PHE A 157 -18.28 -2.60 -16.59
CA PHE A 157 -17.12 -3.00 -17.37
C PHE A 157 -15.99 -3.58 -16.48
N SER A 158 -15.75 -2.97 -15.31
CA SER A 158 -14.80 -3.50 -14.33
C SER A 158 -15.22 -4.88 -13.80
N CYS A 159 -16.52 -5.14 -13.60
CA CYS A 159 -17.02 -6.45 -13.21
C CYS A 159 -16.78 -7.51 -14.31
N MET A 160 -16.93 -7.14 -15.57
CA MET A 160 -16.76 -8.05 -16.72
C MET A 160 -15.28 -8.32 -17.04
N THR A 161 -14.37 -7.35 -16.76
CA THR A 161 -12.96 -7.45 -17.13
C THR A 161 -12.01 -7.65 -15.96
N SER A 162 -12.50 -7.56 -14.71
CA SER A 162 -11.68 -7.58 -13.49
C SER A 162 -10.61 -6.48 -13.41
N LEU A 163 -10.68 -5.45 -14.26
CA LEU A 163 -9.78 -4.30 -14.23
C LEU A 163 -9.93 -3.52 -12.93
N ARG A 164 -8.81 -3.11 -12.34
CA ARG A 164 -8.84 -2.27 -11.14
C ARG A 164 -9.27 -0.84 -11.49
N ILE A 165 -9.84 -0.14 -10.52
CA ILE A 165 -10.25 1.27 -10.73
C ILE A 165 -9.12 2.17 -11.24
N SER A 166 -7.86 1.88 -10.89
CA SER A 166 -6.69 2.62 -11.41
C SER A 166 -6.50 2.42 -12.90
N ASP A 167 -6.80 1.22 -13.37
CA ASP A 167 -6.61 0.82 -14.77
C ASP A 167 -7.82 1.31 -15.60
N ILE A 168 -9.03 1.18 -15.07
CA ILE A 168 -10.25 1.79 -15.65
C ILE A 168 -10.10 3.31 -15.86
N LEU A 169 -9.55 4.03 -14.87
CA LEU A 169 -9.35 5.48 -14.96
C LEU A 169 -8.29 5.89 -16.00
N ALA A 170 -7.43 4.97 -16.40
CA ALA A 170 -6.36 5.23 -17.35
C ALA A 170 -6.60 4.59 -18.73
N LEU A 171 -7.64 3.76 -18.86
CA LEU A 171 -7.93 2.98 -20.06
C LEU A 171 -8.21 3.90 -21.25
N CYS A 172 -7.48 3.72 -22.33
CA CYS A 172 -7.66 4.39 -23.59
C CYS A 172 -8.23 3.42 -24.64
N TRP A 173 -8.86 3.97 -25.67
CA TRP A 173 -9.38 3.17 -26.78
C TRP A 173 -8.26 2.44 -27.53
N GLU A 174 -7.06 3.01 -27.54
CA GLU A 174 -5.86 2.45 -28.12
C GLU A 174 -5.33 1.21 -27.38
N ASP A 175 -5.74 1.01 -26.13
CA ASP A 175 -5.41 -0.16 -25.33
C ASP A 175 -6.29 -1.39 -25.68
N ILE A 176 -7.36 -1.19 -26.49
CA ILE A 176 -8.25 -2.25 -26.94
C ILE A 176 -7.77 -2.70 -28.33
N VAL A 177 -7.14 -3.86 -28.37
CA VAL A 177 -6.48 -4.40 -29.56
C VAL A 177 -7.05 -5.75 -29.95
N ASP A 178 -6.69 -6.26 -31.13
CA ASP A 178 -7.07 -7.60 -31.57
C ASP A 178 -6.37 -8.66 -30.69
N TYR A 179 -7.14 -9.65 -30.28
CA TYR A 179 -6.63 -10.76 -29.50
C TYR A 179 -6.23 -11.91 -30.42
N SER A 180 -5.06 -12.49 -30.20
CA SER A 180 -4.51 -13.58 -31.06
C SER A 180 -5.40 -14.83 -31.15
N ALA A 181 -6.22 -15.08 -30.13
CA ALA A 181 -7.19 -16.19 -30.11
C ALA A 181 -8.57 -15.81 -30.69
N GLY A 182 -8.70 -14.60 -31.26
CA GLY A 182 -9.95 -14.05 -31.79
C GLY A 182 -10.64 -13.07 -30.83
N GLY A 183 -11.37 -12.08 -31.40
CA GLY A 183 -12.03 -11.01 -30.65
C GLY A 183 -11.08 -9.89 -30.25
N LYS A 184 -11.40 -9.16 -29.16
CA LYS A 184 -10.63 -8.02 -28.64
C LYS A 184 -10.10 -8.32 -27.25
N CYS A 185 -9.02 -7.64 -26.88
CA CYS A 185 -8.47 -7.65 -25.52
C CYS A 185 -8.04 -6.26 -25.09
N VAL A 186 -8.01 -6.04 -23.79
CA VAL A 186 -7.31 -4.90 -23.17
C VAL A 186 -5.85 -5.29 -22.99
N HIS A 187 -4.95 -4.51 -23.58
CA HIS A 187 -3.51 -4.67 -23.44
C HIS A 187 -2.94 -3.46 -22.69
N ILE A 188 -2.62 -3.65 -21.42
CA ILE A 188 -2.16 -2.58 -20.54
C ILE A 188 -0.95 -2.97 -19.70
N ILE A 189 -0.16 -1.96 -19.32
CA ILE A 189 0.86 -2.11 -18.28
C ILE A 189 0.24 -1.69 -16.95
N THR A 190 0.02 -2.64 -16.05
CA THR A 190 -0.62 -2.37 -14.77
C THR A 190 0.26 -1.49 -13.88
N LYS A 191 -0.33 -0.43 -13.31
CA LYS A 191 0.40 0.54 -12.45
C LYS A 191 0.94 -0.09 -11.17
N LYS A 192 0.32 -1.17 -10.67
CA LYS A 192 0.68 -1.77 -9.39
C LYS A 192 1.95 -2.61 -9.47
N ASN A 193 2.07 -3.45 -10.47
CA ASN A 193 3.15 -4.43 -10.58
C ASN A 193 4.10 -4.13 -11.75
N ARG A 194 3.75 -3.15 -12.60
CA ARG A 194 4.41 -2.88 -13.89
C ARG A 194 4.48 -4.13 -14.78
N SER A 195 3.49 -5.03 -14.61
CA SER A 195 3.31 -6.20 -15.46
C SER A 195 2.48 -5.82 -16.66
N GLU A 196 2.78 -6.44 -17.76
CA GLU A 196 1.96 -6.44 -18.97
C GLU A 196 0.81 -7.42 -18.76
N ASP A 197 -0.43 -6.92 -18.84
CA ASP A 197 -1.63 -7.74 -18.68
C ASP A 197 -2.44 -7.66 -19.98
N ILE A 198 -2.79 -8.85 -20.52
CA ILE A 198 -3.65 -9.02 -21.70
C ILE A 198 -4.95 -9.65 -21.21
N ILE A 199 -6.02 -8.90 -21.27
CA ILE A 199 -7.34 -9.32 -20.72
C ILE A 199 -8.34 -9.41 -21.86
N PRO A 200 -8.80 -10.61 -22.25
CA PRO A 200 -9.85 -10.78 -23.26
C PRO A 200 -11.13 -10.02 -22.85
N ILE A 201 -11.80 -9.42 -23.82
CA ILE A 201 -13.04 -8.68 -23.60
C ILE A 201 -14.17 -9.42 -24.35
N SER A 202 -15.31 -9.61 -23.68
CA SER A 202 -16.48 -10.16 -24.31
C SER A 202 -17.18 -9.13 -25.22
N GLU A 203 -17.98 -9.59 -26.17
CA GLU A 203 -18.78 -8.73 -27.05
C GLU A 203 -19.73 -7.85 -26.23
N GLU A 204 -20.35 -8.39 -25.17
CA GLU A 204 -21.25 -7.61 -24.29
C GLU A 204 -20.49 -6.46 -23.59
N ALA A 205 -19.22 -6.68 -23.22
CA ALA A 205 -18.42 -5.63 -22.61
C ALA A 205 -18.01 -4.56 -23.63
N LEU A 206 -17.77 -4.94 -24.89
CA LEU A 206 -17.52 -4.02 -25.99
C LEU A 206 -18.77 -3.18 -26.29
N ASP A 207 -19.95 -3.82 -26.35
CA ASP A 207 -21.22 -3.15 -26.55
C ASP A 207 -21.54 -2.19 -25.42
N LEU A 208 -21.29 -2.57 -24.17
CA LEU A 208 -21.50 -1.76 -22.98
C LEU A 208 -20.75 -0.41 -23.06
N ILE A 209 -19.52 -0.42 -23.57
CA ILE A 209 -18.73 0.81 -23.73
C ILE A 209 -18.95 1.48 -25.08
N GLY A 210 -19.76 0.85 -25.98
CA GLY A 210 -19.98 1.32 -27.33
C GLY A 210 -18.68 1.36 -28.14
N TYR A 211 -17.93 0.26 -28.17
CA TYR A 211 -16.64 0.18 -28.86
C TYR A 211 -16.77 0.61 -30.34
N SER A 212 -15.79 1.34 -30.84
CA SER A 212 -15.62 1.64 -32.26
C SER A 212 -14.12 1.80 -32.56
N PRO A 213 -13.62 1.25 -33.69
CA PRO A 213 -12.21 1.34 -34.06
C PRO A 213 -11.69 2.79 -34.24
N ASP A 214 -12.61 3.72 -34.51
CA ASP A 214 -12.27 5.13 -34.79
C ASP A 214 -12.15 5.99 -33.53
N LYS A 215 -12.58 5.46 -32.35
CA LYS A 215 -12.50 6.18 -31.09
C LYS A 215 -11.04 6.30 -30.62
N ARG A 216 -10.73 7.44 -30.00
CA ARG A 216 -9.41 7.75 -29.48
C ARG A 216 -9.50 8.37 -28.09
N GLY A 217 -8.40 8.21 -27.31
CA GLY A 217 -8.25 8.74 -25.96
C GLY A 217 -9.00 7.95 -24.91
N MET A 218 -9.35 8.56 -23.78
CA MET A 218 -9.89 7.86 -22.62
C MET A 218 -11.26 7.26 -22.89
N VAL A 219 -11.45 5.96 -22.57
CA VAL A 219 -12.73 5.24 -22.67
C VAL A 219 -13.77 5.85 -21.71
N PHE A 220 -13.40 6.06 -20.47
CA PHE A 220 -14.29 6.60 -19.42
C PHE A 220 -13.98 8.08 -19.14
N LYS A 221 -14.09 8.91 -20.17
CA LYS A 221 -13.83 10.35 -20.07
C LYS A 221 -14.71 11.00 -19.00
N GLY A 222 -14.08 11.75 -18.09
CA GLY A 222 -14.77 12.46 -17.00
C GLY A 222 -15.05 11.61 -15.75
N LEU A 223 -14.70 10.32 -15.71
CA LEU A 223 -14.79 9.49 -14.53
C LEU A 223 -13.83 10.01 -13.44
N GLN A 224 -14.36 10.19 -12.22
CA GLN A 224 -13.58 10.66 -11.08
C GLN A 224 -13.47 9.58 -10.00
N ARG A 225 -12.25 9.38 -9.48
CA ARG A 225 -12.01 8.38 -8.43
C ARG A 225 -12.83 8.59 -7.17
N CYS A 226 -13.12 9.84 -6.79
CA CYS A 226 -13.93 10.13 -5.60
C CYS A 226 -15.39 9.63 -5.74
N TRP A 227 -15.91 9.47 -6.95
CA TRP A 227 -17.26 8.98 -7.19
C TRP A 227 -17.47 7.54 -6.73
N THR A 228 -16.41 6.71 -6.69
CA THR A 228 -16.48 5.36 -6.14
C THR A 228 -16.77 5.32 -4.63
N GLN A 229 -16.53 6.41 -3.91
CA GLN A 229 -16.81 6.52 -2.48
C GLN A 229 -18.13 7.23 -2.15
N THR A 230 -18.66 8.02 -3.08
CA THR A 230 -19.88 8.82 -2.91
C THR A 230 -21.04 8.23 -3.72
N TYR A 231 -21.08 8.49 -5.01
CA TYR A 231 -22.18 8.09 -5.88
C TYR A 231 -22.35 6.57 -6.03
N MET A 232 -21.27 5.79 -5.95
CA MET A 232 -21.36 4.32 -5.95
C MET A 232 -22.16 3.82 -4.75
N LYS A 233 -21.93 4.36 -3.55
CA LYS A 233 -22.66 3.95 -2.34
C LYS A 233 -24.15 4.30 -2.39
N GLU A 234 -24.52 5.37 -3.11
CA GLU A 234 -25.92 5.72 -3.33
C GLU A 234 -26.58 4.79 -4.35
N TRP A 235 -25.84 4.38 -5.37
CA TRP A 235 -26.33 3.53 -6.45
C TRP A 235 -26.51 2.06 -6.05
N ILE A 236 -25.64 1.53 -5.18
CA ILE A 236 -25.66 0.13 -4.70
C ILE A 236 -26.70 -0.06 -3.57
N ARG A 237 -27.20 1.00 -2.94
CA ARG A 237 -28.26 0.94 -1.91
C ARG A 237 -29.63 0.74 -2.50
#